data_602b66e14d7c39e54335766c46dd8ac9
#
_entry.id   602b66e14d7c39e54335766c46dd8ac9
#
_cell.length_a   1.000
_cell.length_b   1.000
_cell.length_c   1.000
_cell.angle_alpha   90.00
_cell.angle_beta   90.00
_cell.angle_gamma   90.00
#
_symmetry.space_group_name_H-M   'P 1'
#
loop_
_entity.id
_entity.type
_entity.pdbx_description
1 polymer ?
#
loop_
_entity_poly.entity_id
_entity_poly.type
_entity_poly.pdbx_seq_one_letter_code
_entity_poly.pdbx_strand_id
1 'polypeptide(L)'
;MEARDLRFMTEAIKWADDCRPVKESVPKVGAIIANGDNVIGRGRRGTDRAGDDRHAEEEAIDQVADKSKLAGATLYTTLEPCTPDVRRNPLKCCTELIRQSRIKKVFIGILDPNQGVTGKGLWRLQDTRVEVELFPHHLAEEIRIQNAAFIRSQQALGAAITTPKDGDVLRTYETGGKHSIELTCTNPPGNDTYLLTYRDGRYWPQPGQLREIKPGVWGTVAHFGSTGDHDLYIVTADDLGDALIRYYRKVVEMNVGRRQKLRDKLTDLSILGGDYPGIEMNGLPKGLRLEASVSVFVAPKVTVIATSAEPKTVSRGKTLKITYVIECSANVSEKIWLGASFQDRTGRLHHNLTQDKVIALTKGKNEYHRDFTIARDAPIGEQKLGTNVWRGAVADSNKSKIVAVGPPIPISIVG
;
A
#
# COMPACT_ATOMS: atom_id res chain seq x y z
N MET A 1 11.26 36.87 -26.69
CA MET A 1 12.15 35.69 -26.69
C MET A 1 13.07 35.79 -27.89
N GLU A 2 14.35 35.75 -27.68
CA GLU A 2 15.34 35.89 -28.75
C GLU A 2 15.66 34.52 -29.38
N ALA A 3 16.10 34.49 -30.64
CA ALA A 3 16.50 33.25 -31.33
C ALA A 3 17.61 32.49 -30.57
N ARG A 4 18.44 33.23 -29.87
CA ARG A 4 19.48 32.72 -28.99
C ARG A 4 18.91 31.88 -27.85
N ASP A 5 17.86 32.38 -27.19
CA ASP A 5 17.23 31.66 -26.08
C ASP A 5 16.66 30.31 -26.53
N LEU A 6 15.97 30.28 -27.68
CA LEU A 6 15.44 29.05 -28.26
C LEU A 6 16.56 28.00 -28.54
N ARG A 7 17.72 28.47 -29.00
CA ARG A 7 18.87 27.59 -29.23
C ARG A 7 19.34 26.93 -27.93
N PHE A 8 19.49 27.71 -26.84
CA PHE A 8 19.94 27.19 -25.56
C PHE A 8 18.90 26.30 -24.87
N MET A 9 17.61 26.61 -24.99
CA MET A 9 16.52 25.75 -24.54
C MET A 9 16.56 24.38 -25.26
N THR A 10 16.71 24.38 -26.58
CA THR A 10 16.83 23.15 -27.37
C THR A 10 18.09 22.38 -26.98
N GLU A 11 19.21 23.08 -26.71
CA GLU A 11 20.45 22.43 -26.27
C GLU A 11 20.27 21.79 -24.88
N ALA A 12 19.55 22.44 -23.94
CA ALA A 12 19.25 21.86 -22.63
C ALA A 12 18.40 20.58 -22.75
N ILE A 13 17.41 20.54 -23.65
CA ILE A 13 16.61 19.35 -23.92
C ILE A 13 17.48 18.21 -24.46
N LYS A 14 18.33 18.50 -25.45
CA LYS A 14 19.26 17.50 -26.00
C LYS A 14 20.24 16.98 -24.93
N TRP A 15 20.71 17.85 -24.03
CA TRP A 15 21.60 17.45 -22.94
C TRP A 15 20.89 16.51 -21.94
N ALA A 16 19.57 16.70 -21.73
CA ALA A 16 18.75 15.82 -20.92
C ALA A 16 18.56 14.42 -21.57
N ASP A 17 18.62 14.27 -22.88
CA ASP A 17 18.52 12.96 -23.56
C ASP A 17 19.63 12.00 -23.17
N ASP A 18 20.80 12.53 -22.87
CA ASP A 18 21.96 11.74 -22.43
C ASP A 18 21.86 11.24 -20.98
N CYS A 19 20.83 11.65 -20.23
CA CYS A 19 20.61 11.14 -18.88
C CYS A 19 20.30 9.64 -18.91
N ARG A 20 20.88 8.90 -17.98
CA ARG A 20 20.64 7.48 -17.76
C ARG A 20 20.02 7.26 -16.38
N PRO A 21 18.73 7.57 -16.20
CA PRO A 21 18.08 7.43 -14.91
C PRO A 21 18.06 5.96 -14.48
N VAL A 22 18.49 5.69 -13.26
CA VAL A 22 18.50 4.35 -12.67
C VAL A 22 17.09 3.82 -12.37
N LYS A 23 16.09 4.72 -12.36
CA LYS A 23 14.68 4.43 -12.11
C LYS A 23 13.78 5.37 -12.92
N GLU A 24 12.57 4.93 -13.22
CA GLU A 24 11.55 5.75 -13.89
C GLU A 24 11.12 6.99 -13.08
N SER A 25 11.22 6.93 -11.74
CA SER A 25 10.92 8.04 -10.83
C SER A 25 12.00 9.14 -10.81
N VAL A 26 13.10 8.97 -11.51
CA VAL A 26 14.16 9.97 -11.63
C VAL A 26 14.01 10.74 -12.94
N PRO A 27 13.85 12.09 -12.90
CA PRO A 27 13.67 12.86 -14.12
C PRO A 27 14.96 12.97 -14.93
N LYS A 28 14.81 13.05 -16.24
CA LYS A 28 15.84 13.50 -17.16
C LYS A 28 15.87 15.01 -17.14
N VAL A 29 16.96 15.61 -16.70
CA VAL A 29 17.12 17.05 -16.60
C VAL A 29 18.42 17.48 -17.26
N GLY A 30 18.33 18.51 -18.11
CA GLY A 30 19.48 19.18 -18.69
C GLY A 30 19.48 20.66 -18.31
N ALA A 31 20.66 21.22 -18.10
CA ALA A 31 20.87 22.61 -17.76
C ALA A 31 22.01 23.23 -18.57
N ILE A 32 21.76 24.42 -19.10
CA ILE A 32 22.75 25.22 -19.85
C ILE A 32 22.89 26.57 -19.17
N ILE A 33 24.10 27.01 -18.91
CA ILE A 33 24.39 28.37 -18.44
C ILE A 33 25.10 29.14 -19.58
N ALA A 34 24.52 30.28 -19.94
CA ALA A 34 25.09 31.13 -20.97
C ALA A 34 25.34 32.55 -20.45
N ASN A 35 26.40 33.16 -20.92
CA ASN A 35 26.69 34.58 -20.75
C ASN A 35 26.80 35.23 -22.12
N GLY A 36 25.77 36.02 -22.48
CA GLY A 36 25.57 36.47 -23.85
C GLY A 36 25.32 35.26 -24.77
N ASP A 37 26.07 35.20 -25.88
CA ASP A 37 25.98 34.12 -26.86
C ASP A 37 26.83 32.87 -26.53
N ASN A 38 27.61 32.94 -25.44
CA ASN A 38 28.56 31.91 -25.09
C ASN A 38 28.01 30.99 -23.99
N VAL A 39 27.99 29.70 -24.25
CA VAL A 39 27.73 28.67 -23.23
C VAL A 39 28.97 28.57 -22.35
N ILE A 40 28.77 28.75 -21.03
CA ILE A 40 29.84 28.69 -20.04
C ILE A 40 29.75 27.49 -19.10
N GLY A 41 28.60 26.84 -19.02
CA GLY A 41 28.41 25.64 -18.22
C GLY A 41 27.30 24.76 -18.81
N ARG A 42 27.43 23.44 -18.63
CA ARG A 42 26.46 22.42 -19.02
C ARG A 42 26.31 21.43 -17.88
N GLY A 43 25.11 20.95 -17.66
CA GLY A 43 24.87 19.92 -16.66
C GLY A 43 23.71 19.03 -17.04
N ARG A 44 23.74 17.79 -16.56
CA ARG A 44 22.65 16.83 -16.68
C ARG A 44 22.49 16.05 -15.40
N ARG A 45 21.28 15.63 -15.10
CA ARG A 45 21.03 14.81 -13.92
C ARG A 45 21.43 13.36 -14.18
N GLY A 46 22.10 12.75 -13.21
CA GLY A 46 22.48 11.35 -13.29
C GLY A 46 23.62 11.15 -14.27
N THR A 47 24.82 11.27 -13.80
CA THR A 47 26.01 10.83 -14.53
C THR A 47 26.12 9.32 -14.45
N ASP A 48 26.93 8.71 -15.34
CA ASP A 48 27.18 7.26 -15.39
C ASP A 48 27.87 6.69 -14.13
N ARG A 49 28.02 7.48 -13.08
CA ARG A 49 28.64 7.10 -11.81
C ARG A 49 27.55 6.70 -10.81
N ALA A 50 27.58 5.45 -10.39
CA ALA A 50 26.72 4.96 -9.32
C ALA A 50 26.88 5.83 -8.06
N GLY A 51 25.75 6.40 -7.58
CA GLY A 51 25.72 7.26 -6.39
C GLY A 51 25.87 8.77 -6.66
N ASP A 52 25.98 9.20 -7.92
CA ASP A 52 25.94 10.63 -8.25
C ASP A 52 24.48 11.11 -8.27
N ASP A 53 24.09 11.86 -7.24
CA ASP A 53 22.76 12.46 -7.07
C ASP A 53 22.74 13.96 -7.41
N ARG A 54 23.80 14.49 -8.06
CA ARG A 54 23.87 15.90 -8.45
C ARG A 54 22.76 16.26 -9.42
N HIS A 55 22.20 17.44 -9.23
CA HIS A 55 21.23 18.00 -10.14
C HIS A 55 21.92 18.67 -11.32
N ALA A 56 21.21 18.78 -12.44
CA ALA A 56 21.74 19.36 -13.66
C ALA A 56 22.25 20.79 -13.46
N GLU A 57 21.53 21.59 -12.68
CA GLU A 57 21.89 22.97 -12.36
C GLU A 57 23.19 23.02 -11.51
N GLU A 58 23.32 22.12 -10.52
CA GLU A 58 24.51 22.00 -9.69
C GLU A 58 25.72 21.64 -10.56
N GLU A 59 25.59 20.64 -11.43
CA GLU A 59 26.65 20.25 -12.36
C GLU A 59 27.00 21.39 -13.32
N ALA A 60 26.01 22.07 -13.90
CA ALA A 60 26.24 23.18 -14.81
C ALA A 60 27.01 24.34 -14.13
N ILE A 61 26.66 24.67 -12.87
CA ILE A 61 27.39 25.68 -12.08
C ILE A 61 28.79 25.21 -11.78
N ASP A 62 28.99 23.96 -11.39
CA ASP A 62 30.30 23.40 -11.04
C ASP A 62 31.28 23.40 -12.22
N GLN A 63 30.77 23.17 -13.43
CA GLN A 63 31.59 23.16 -14.65
C GLN A 63 32.14 24.53 -15.07
N VAL A 64 31.57 25.64 -14.59
CA VAL A 64 32.06 26.97 -14.91
C VAL A 64 33.39 27.21 -14.22
N ALA A 65 34.48 27.26 -15.00
CA ALA A 65 35.83 27.42 -14.45
C ALA A 65 36.03 28.76 -13.73
N ASP A 66 35.58 29.85 -14.35
CA ASP A 66 35.60 31.20 -13.77
C ASP A 66 34.21 31.54 -13.20
N LYS A 67 34.04 31.36 -11.89
CA LYS A 67 32.77 31.60 -11.20
C LYS A 67 32.28 33.04 -11.28
N SER A 68 33.14 34.01 -11.56
CA SER A 68 32.73 35.40 -11.74
C SER A 68 31.82 35.61 -12.95
N LYS A 69 31.90 34.72 -13.97
CA LYS A 69 31.05 34.76 -15.16
C LYS A 69 29.64 34.28 -14.93
N LEU A 70 29.34 33.67 -13.78
CA LEU A 70 27.98 33.28 -13.37
C LEU A 70 27.13 34.52 -13.04
N ALA A 71 27.76 35.58 -12.52
CA ALA A 71 27.06 36.80 -12.19
C ALA A 71 26.48 37.45 -13.47
N GLY A 72 25.14 37.64 -13.51
CA GLY A 72 24.45 38.19 -14.66
C GLY A 72 24.16 37.19 -15.80
N ALA A 73 24.64 35.94 -15.69
CA ALA A 73 24.35 34.88 -16.67
C ALA A 73 22.88 34.45 -16.69
N THR A 74 22.51 33.75 -17.74
CA THR A 74 21.19 33.11 -17.91
C THR A 74 21.33 31.60 -17.80
N LEU A 75 20.44 30.97 -17.00
CA LEU A 75 20.30 29.53 -16.88
C LEU A 75 19.07 29.06 -17.66
N TYR A 76 19.22 27.99 -18.43
CA TYR A 76 18.14 27.27 -19.12
C TYR A 76 18.09 25.88 -18.52
N THR A 77 17.03 25.52 -17.80
CA THR A 77 16.86 24.21 -17.19
C THR A 77 15.55 23.58 -17.65
N THR A 78 15.57 22.29 -17.96
CA THR A 78 14.37 21.60 -18.48
C THR A 78 13.32 21.31 -17.41
N LEU A 79 13.70 21.30 -16.14
CA LEU A 79 12.80 21.09 -15.00
C LEU A 79 12.94 22.22 -13.98
N GLU A 80 11.88 22.49 -13.24
CA GLU A 80 11.85 23.48 -12.16
C GLU A 80 12.95 23.19 -11.11
N PRO A 81 13.79 24.19 -10.74
CA PRO A 81 14.83 24.04 -9.74
C PRO A 81 14.27 23.70 -8.35
N CYS A 82 14.84 22.70 -7.70
CA CYS A 82 14.40 22.23 -6.38
C CYS A 82 14.62 23.28 -5.27
N THR A 83 13.79 23.15 -4.22
CA THR A 83 13.79 23.99 -3.02
C THR A 83 14.43 23.28 -1.82
N PRO A 84 14.75 23.99 -0.71
CA PRO A 84 15.30 23.38 0.50
C PRO A 84 14.41 22.29 1.11
N ASP A 85 13.09 22.36 0.90
CA ASP A 85 12.12 21.45 1.52
C ASP A 85 12.25 20.00 1.03
N VAL A 86 12.78 19.82 -0.19
CA VAL A 86 12.88 18.51 -0.84
C VAL A 86 14.32 18.02 -1.01
N ARG A 87 15.29 18.82 -0.66
CA ARG A 87 16.71 18.45 -0.77
C ARG A 87 17.26 17.95 0.56
N ARG A 88 17.99 16.82 0.54
CA ARG A 88 18.65 16.26 1.73
C ARG A 88 19.59 17.26 2.40
N ASN A 89 20.29 18.09 1.60
CA ASN A 89 21.07 19.22 2.07
C ASN A 89 20.42 20.52 1.57
N PRO A 90 19.70 21.27 2.43
CA PRO A 90 18.99 22.48 2.05
C PRO A 90 19.88 23.56 1.42
N LEU A 91 21.14 23.65 1.85
CA LEU A 91 22.11 24.64 1.32
C LEU A 91 22.59 24.33 -0.11
N LYS A 92 22.38 23.09 -0.56
CA LYS A 92 22.72 22.62 -1.91
C LYS A 92 21.49 22.50 -2.81
N CYS A 93 20.34 23.06 -2.44
CA CYS A 93 19.22 23.09 -3.36
C CYS A 93 19.47 24.02 -4.54
N CYS A 94 18.90 23.69 -5.71
CA CYS A 94 19.20 24.43 -6.95
C CYS A 94 18.83 25.90 -6.87
N THR A 95 17.68 26.25 -6.25
CA THR A 95 17.27 27.65 -6.07
C THR A 95 18.29 28.45 -5.25
N GLU A 96 18.91 27.85 -4.25
CA GLU A 96 19.92 28.50 -3.42
C GLU A 96 21.27 28.63 -4.16
N LEU A 97 21.69 27.61 -4.89
CA LEU A 97 22.91 27.66 -5.72
C LEU A 97 22.81 28.73 -6.83
N ILE A 98 21.64 28.82 -7.49
CA ILE A 98 21.35 29.85 -8.50
C ILE A 98 21.47 31.26 -7.89
N ARG A 99 20.87 31.49 -6.72
CA ARG A 99 20.91 32.76 -6.00
C ARG A 99 22.33 33.13 -5.59
N GLN A 100 23.10 32.19 -4.98
CA GLN A 100 24.47 32.39 -4.54
C GLN A 100 25.43 32.71 -5.73
N SER A 101 25.13 32.08 -6.88
CA SER A 101 25.89 32.31 -8.12
C SER A 101 25.54 33.63 -8.80
N ARG A 102 24.57 34.39 -8.30
CA ARG A 102 24.10 35.69 -8.86
C ARG A 102 23.64 35.56 -10.33
N ILE A 103 23.13 34.41 -10.71
CA ILE A 103 22.48 34.22 -12.01
C ILE A 103 21.29 35.17 -12.09
N LYS A 104 21.21 35.93 -13.20
CA LYS A 104 20.23 36.99 -13.35
C LYS A 104 18.88 36.47 -13.82
N LYS A 105 18.90 35.50 -14.71
CA LYS A 105 17.70 34.98 -15.37
C LYS A 105 17.69 33.49 -15.45
N VAL A 106 16.49 32.89 -15.28
CA VAL A 106 16.28 31.45 -15.41
C VAL A 106 15.11 31.20 -16.35
N PHE A 107 15.33 30.37 -17.36
CA PHE A 107 14.27 29.77 -18.15
C PHE A 107 13.99 28.37 -17.66
N ILE A 108 12.73 28.05 -17.38
CA ILE A 108 12.27 26.76 -16.86
C ILE A 108 11.45 26.04 -17.94
N GLY A 109 11.78 24.79 -18.27
CA GLY A 109 11.10 24.00 -19.26
C GLY A 109 9.71 23.61 -18.85
N ILE A 110 9.58 22.87 -17.77
CA ILE A 110 8.31 22.52 -17.13
C ILE A 110 8.41 22.70 -15.61
N LEU A 111 7.27 22.97 -14.96
CA LEU A 111 7.19 22.92 -13.51
C LEU A 111 7.35 21.47 -13.05
N ASP A 112 7.95 21.26 -11.88
CA ASP A 112 8.13 19.93 -11.33
C ASP A 112 6.75 19.32 -11.00
N PRO A 113 6.39 18.14 -11.54
CA PRO A 113 5.12 17.50 -11.25
C PRO A 113 4.99 17.01 -9.79
N ASN A 114 6.08 16.96 -9.03
CA ASN A 114 6.06 16.67 -7.61
C ASN A 114 5.36 17.81 -6.86
N GLN A 115 4.22 17.52 -6.24
CA GLN A 115 3.41 18.50 -5.49
C GLN A 115 4.18 19.18 -4.35
N GLY A 116 5.22 18.55 -3.83
CA GLY A 116 6.14 19.14 -2.85
C GLY A 116 6.99 20.28 -3.40
N VAL A 117 7.18 20.35 -4.72
CA VAL A 117 8.04 21.32 -5.44
C VAL A 117 7.24 22.26 -6.34
N THR A 118 6.22 21.76 -7.04
CA THR A 118 5.46 22.48 -8.08
C THR A 118 5.24 23.95 -7.77
N GLY A 119 5.82 24.84 -8.57
CA GLY A 119 5.72 26.29 -8.45
C GLY A 119 6.57 26.91 -7.33
N LYS A 120 7.04 26.15 -6.34
CA LYS A 120 7.81 26.68 -5.22
C LYS A 120 9.20 27.16 -5.62
N GLY A 121 9.85 26.44 -6.55
CA GLY A 121 11.15 26.80 -7.09
C GLY A 121 11.08 28.12 -7.87
N LEU A 122 10.10 28.21 -8.75
CA LEU A 122 9.80 29.44 -9.51
C LEU A 122 9.56 30.63 -8.58
N TRP A 123 8.65 30.46 -7.60
CA TRP A 123 8.32 31.51 -6.63
C TRP A 123 9.55 31.95 -5.83
N ARG A 124 10.35 31.02 -5.35
CA ARG A 124 11.54 31.32 -4.56
C ARG A 124 12.59 32.09 -5.36
N LEU A 125 12.78 31.78 -6.64
CA LEU A 125 13.67 32.52 -7.52
C LEU A 125 13.17 33.97 -7.74
N GLN A 126 11.89 34.16 -8.02
CA GLN A 126 11.29 35.47 -8.20
C GLN A 126 11.39 36.35 -6.94
N ASP A 127 11.16 35.76 -5.76
CA ASP A 127 11.30 36.44 -4.46
C ASP A 127 12.73 36.95 -4.22
N THR A 128 13.73 36.26 -4.77
CA THR A 128 15.13 36.68 -4.72
C THR A 128 15.57 37.55 -5.90
N ARG A 129 14.62 38.12 -6.65
CA ARG A 129 14.82 39.01 -7.81
C ARG A 129 15.55 38.35 -9.00
N VAL A 130 15.48 37.04 -9.13
CA VAL A 130 15.88 36.33 -10.35
C VAL A 130 14.71 36.44 -11.35
N GLU A 131 15.01 36.88 -12.56
CA GLU A 131 14.01 36.89 -13.65
C GLU A 131 13.69 35.45 -14.05
N VAL A 132 12.41 35.05 -14.06
CA VAL A 132 12.01 33.70 -14.43
C VAL A 132 11.01 33.74 -15.58
N GLU A 133 11.31 32.97 -16.63
CA GLU A 133 10.40 32.73 -17.75
C GLU A 133 10.27 31.22 -18.01
N LEU A 134 9.16 30.81 -18.65
CA LEU A 134 8.95 29.43 -19.05
C LEU A 134 9.36 29.22 -20.51
N PHE A 135 9.74 27.99 -20.84
CA PHE A 135 9.97 27.60 -22.25
C PHE A 135 8.66 27.72 -23.06
N PRO A 136 8.75 27.95 -24.38
CA PRO A 136 7.60 27.86 -25.25
C PRO A 136 6.92 26.50 -25.17
N HIS A 137 5.60 26.50 -25.38
CA HIS A 137 4.77 25.30 -25.22
C HIS A 137 5.30 24.08 -25.99
N HIS A 138 5.75 24.24 -27.24
CA HIS A 138 6.25 23.12 -28.05
C HIS A 138 7.50 22.48 -27.45
N LEU A 139 8.44 23.24 -26.87
CA LEU A 139 9.61 22.71 -26.18
C LEU A 139 9.24 22.09 -24.82
N ALA A 140 8.27 22.67 -24.13
CA ALA A 140 7.74 22.08 -22.90
C ALA A 140 7.06 20.72 -23.16
N GLU A 141 6.39 20.54 -24.29
CA GLU A 141 5.83 19.23 -24.68
C GLU A 141 6.91 18.18 -24.98
N GLU A 142 8.02 18.55 -25.63
CA GLU A 142 9.16 17.65 -25.83
C GLU A 142 9.70 17.15 -24.46
N ILE A 143 9.84 18.07 -23.48
CA ILE A 143 10.29 17.72 -22.14
C ILE A 143 9.29 16.79 -21.44
N ARG A 144 7.97 17.02 -21.60
CA ARG A 144 6.94 16.13 -21.01
C ARG A 144 6.98 14.74 -21.59
N ILE A 145 7.16 14.62 -22.91
CA ILE A 145 7.31 13.32 -23.58
C ILE A 145 8.55 12.60 -23.06
N GLN A 146 9.69 13.31 -23.00
CA GLN A 146 10.97 12.79 -22.50
C GLN A 146 10.90 12.29 -21.05
N ASN A 147 10.06 12.94 -20.23
CA ASN A 147 9.86 12.68 -18.80
C ASN A 147 8.53 11.99 -18.47
N ALA A 148 7.87 11.37 -19.45
CA ALA A 148 6.52 10.80 -19.25
C ALA A 148 6.45 9.80 -18.08
N ALA A 149 7.46 8.94 -17.91
CA ALA A 149 7.54 7.99 -16.81
C ALA A 149 7.67 8.69 -15.45
N PHE A 150 8.56 9.69 -15.36
CA PHE A 150 8.72 10.51 -14.16
C PHE A 150 7.43 11.25 -13.79
N ILE A 151 6.81 11.96 -14.74
CA ILE A 151 5.55 12.68 -14.53
C ILE A 151 4.48 11.74 -14.00
N ARG A 152 4.35 10.56 -14.60
CA ARG A 152 3.41 9.53 -14.15
C ARG A 152 3.67 9.07 -12.71
N SER A 153 4.94 8.89 -12.33
CA SER A 153 5.31 8.50 -10.97
C SER A 153 4.95 9.54 -9.90
N GLN A 154 4.82 10.82 -10.29
CA GLN A 154 4.43 11.90 -9.38
C GLN A 154 2.91 12.10 -9.25
N GLN A 155 2.12 11.49 -10.14
CA GLN A 155 0.66 11.55 -10.08
C GLN A 155 0.12 10.57 -9.04
N ALA A 156 -0.97 10.95 -8.36
CA ALA A 156 -1.69 10.01 -7.50
C ALA A 156 -2.20 8.83 -8.34
N LEU A 157 -2.04 7.61 -7.81
CA LEU A 157 -2.47 6.39 -8.49
C LEU A 157 -3.99 6.36 -8.70
N GLY A 158 -4.74 6.99 -7.78
CA GLY A 158 -6.19 6.94 -7.77
C GLY A 158 -6.68 5.50 -7.68
N ALA A 159 -6.07 4.71 -6.79
CA ALA A 159 -6.34 3.30 -6.64
C ALA A 159 -7.59 3.05 -5.80
N ALA A 160 -8.34 1.99 -6.16
CA ALA A 160 -9.39 1.42 -5.33
C ALA A 160 -9.26 -0.11 -5.33
N ILE A 161 -9.08 -0.71 -4.15
CA ILE A 161 -9.06 -2.17 -4.01
C ILE A 161 -10.50 -2.66 -4.21
N THR A 162 -10.69 -3.55 -5.18
CA THR A 162 -12.00 -4.11 -5.53
C THR A 162 -12.19 -5.52 -4.99
N THR A 163 -11.08 -6.24 -4.76
CA THR A 163 -11.03 -7.56 -4.14
C THR A 163 -9.79 -7.67 -3.25
N PRO A 164 -9.92 -8.02 -1.98
CA PRO A 164 -11.17 -8.18 -1.22
C PRO A 164 -11.86 -6.84 -0.97
N LYS A 165 -13.12 -6.89 -0.54
CA LYS A 165 -13.86 -5.73 -0.05
C LYS A 165 -13.52 -5.46 1.42
N ASP A 166 -13.75 -4.23 1.84
CA ASP A 166 -13.59 -3.87 3.25
C ASP A 166 -14.45 -4.74 4.15
N GLY A 167 -13.85 -5.29 5.20
CA GLY A 167 -14.48 -6.20 6.15
C GLY A 167 -14.66 -7.65 5.68
N ASP A 168 -14.14 -8.04 4.52
CA ASP A 168 -14.23 -9.43 4.05
C ASP A 168 -13.52 -10.42 4.98
N VAL A 169 -14.08 -11.64 5.04
CA VAL A 169 -13.50 -12.78 5.76
C VAL A 169 -12.73 -13.66 4.77
N LEU A 170 -11.41 -13.70 4.92
CA LEU A 170 -10.52 -14.46 4.03
C LEU A 170 -10.19 -15.83 4.62
N ARG A 171 -10.51 -16.90 3.86
CA ARG A 171 -10.20 -18.29 4.22
C ARG A 171 -8.88 -18.73 3.58
N THR A 172 -7.79 -18.06 3.90
CA THR A 172 -6.49 -18.28 3.27
C THR A 172 -5.89 -19.66 3.57
N TYR A 173 -6.38 -20.38 4.58
CA TYR A 173 -5.99 -21.77 4.86
C TYR A 173 -6.35 -22.73 3.71
N GLU A 174 -7.32 -22.39 2.86
CA GLU A 174 -7.68 -23.17 1.66
C GLU A 174 -6.68 -22.98 0.52
N THR A 175 -5.92 -21.86 0.54
CA THR A 175 -4.99 -21.43 -0.52
C THR A 175 -3.53 -21.35 -0.05
N GLY A 176 -3.21 -22.02 1.06
CA GLY A 176 -1.86 -21.99 1.61
C GLY A 176 -1.40 -20.61 2.09
N GLY A 177 -2.31 -19.83 2.67
CA GLY A 177 -2.01 -18.50 3.20
C GLY A 177 -2.07 -17.36 2.17
N LYS A 178 -2.57 -17.63 0.94
CA LYS A 178 -2.59 -16.65 -0.16
C LYS A 178 -4.00 -16.13 -0.44
N HIS A 179 -4.08 -14.88 -0.90
CA HIS A 179 -5.31 -14.30 -1.42
C HIS A 179 -5.02 -13.37 -2.60
N SER A 180 -5.84 -13.42 -3.65
CA SER A 180 -5.73 -12.53 -4.80
C SER A 180 -6.24 -11.14 -4.43
N ILE A 181 -5.49 -10.13 -4.80
CA ILE A 181 -5.86 -8.72 -4.63
C ILE A 181 -6.11 -8.13 -6.01
N GLU A 182 -7.28 -7.52 -6.21
CA GLU A 182 -7.62 -6.79 -7.42
C GLU A 182 -7.89 -5.33 -7.09
N LEU A 183 -7.47 -4.44 -7.97
CA LEU A 183 -7.68 -3.01 -7.84
C LEU A 183 -7.88 -2.34 -9.20
N THR A 184 -8.61 -1.24 -9.19
CA THR A 184 -8.67 -0.31 -10.31
C THR A 184 -7.81 0.90 -10.02
N CYS A 185 -7.23 1.52 -11.06
CA CYS A 185 -6.40 2.71 -10.92
C CYS A 185 -6.76 3.72 -12.01
N THR A 186 -6.77 5.00 -11.64
CA THR A 186 -6.92 6.10 -12.62
C THR A 186 -5.65 6.22 -13.46
N ASN A 187 -4.48 6.08 -12.84
CA ASN A 187 -3.18 6.05 -13.50
C ASN A 187 -2.57 4.66 -13.35
N PRO A 188 -1.89 4.11 -14.37
CA PRO A 188 -1.25 2.79 -14.27
C PRO A 188 -0.22 2.74 -13.13
N PRO A 189 -0.18 1.65 -12.33
CA PRO A 189 0.86 1.45 -11.33
C PRO A 189 2.24 1.36 -11.98
N GLY A 190 3.24 2.00 -11.35
CA GLY A 190 4.65 1.88 -11.71
C GLY A 190 5.36 0.75 -10.96
N ASN A 191 6.66 0.60 -11.22
CA ASN A 191 7.52 -0.34 -10.49
C ASN A 191 7.74 0.04 -9.02
N ASP A 192 7.39 1.26 -8.66
CA ASP A 192 7.41 1.86 -7.32
C ASP A 192 6.12 1.65 -6.53
N THR A 193 5.17 0.90 -7.09
CA THR A 193 3.89 0.59 -6.46
C THR A 193 3.95 -0.78 -5.77
N TYR A 194 3.57 -0.81 -4.50
CA TYR A 194 3.69 -2.01 -3.65
C TYR A 194 2.40 -2.31 -2.91
N LEU A 195 2.18 -3.60 -2.64
CA LEU A 195 1.22 -4.08 -1.67
C LEU A 195 1.93 -4.32 -0.34
N LEU A 196 1.38 -3.79 0.75
CA LEU A 196 1.77 -4.11 2.12
C LEU A 196 0.59 -4.77 2.83
N THR A 197 0.86 -5.74 3.69
CA THR A 197 -0.07 -6.14 4.74
C THR A 197 0.37 -5.50 6.05
N TYR A 198 -0.60 -5.09 6.87
CA TYR A 198 -0.35 -4.48 8.19
C TYR A 198 -1.11 -5.21 9.28
N ARG A 199 -0.47 -5.39 10.41
CA ARG A 199 -1.07 -5.90 11.64
C ARG A 199 -0.19 -5.57 12.84
N ASP A 200 -0.80 -5.26 13.98
CA ASP A 200 -0.14 -5.11 15.29
C ASP A 200 1.13 -4.22 15.24
N GLY A 201 1.04 -3.07 14.56
CA GLY A 201 2.15 -2.11 14.45
C GLY A 201 3.23 -2.49 13.44
N ARG A 202 3.04 -3.52 12.62
CA ARG A 202 4.05 -3.98 11.65
C ARG A 202 3.52 -4.02 10.24
N TYR A 203 4.40 -3.69 9.29
CA TYR A 203 4.15 -3.75 7.86
C TYR A 203 4.95 -4.88 7.22
N TRP A 204 4.30 -5.64 6.34
CA TRP A 204 4.93 -6.70 5.56
C TRP A 204 4.79 -6.41 4.06
N PRO A 205 5.86 -5.88 3.41
CA PRO A 205 5.90 -5.72 1.97
C PRO A 205 5.72 -7.07 1.27
N GLN A 206 4.75 -7.15 0.38
CA GLN A 206 4.45 -8.37 -0.36
C GLN A 206 5.41 -8.56 -1.53
N PRO A 207 5.77 -9.81 -1.88
CA PRO A 207 6.78 -10.08 -2.91
C PRO A 207 6.27 -9.80 -4.34
N GLY A 208 4.95 -9.87 -4.56
CA GLY A 208 4.35 -9.72 -5.88
C GLY A 208 4.38 -8.28 -6.40
N GLN A 209 4.59 -8.13 -7.71
CA GLN A 209 4.34 -6.87 -8.42
C GLN A 209 2.88 -6.82 -8.86
N LEU A 210 2.35 -5.61 -8.98
CA LEU A 210 1.06 -5.37 -9.62
C LEU A 210 1.19 -5.62 -11.13
N ARG A 211 0.25 -6.38 -11.68
CA ARG A 211 0.18 -6.67 -13.12
C ARG A 211 -1.23 -6.44 -13.62
N GLU A 212 -1.37 -5.93 -14.80
CA GLU A 212 -2.68 -5.81 -15.43
C GLU A 212 -3.21 -7.22 -15.75
N ILE A 213 -4.37 -7.57 -15.16
CA ILE A 213 -5.03 -8.87 -15.32
C ILE A 213 -6.23 -8.80 -16.26
N LYS A 214 -6.81 -7.59 -16.41
CA LYS A 214 -7.86 -7.22 -17.36
C LYS A 214 -7.69 -5.73 -17.67
N PRO A 215 -8.18 -5.21 -18.79
CA PRO A 215 -8.09 -3.78 -19.11
C PRO A 215 -8.55 -2.90 -17.93
N GLY A 216 -7.63 -2.07 -17.39
CA GLY A 216 -7.88 -1.18 -16.26
C GLY A 216 -7.99 -1.85 -14.89
N VAL A 217 -7.81 -3.17 -14.80
CA VAL A 217 -7.81 -3.92 -13.52
C VAL A 217 -6.43 -4.53 -13.29
N TRP A 218 -5.85 -4.20 -12.16
CA TRP A 218 -4.53 -4.65 -11.73
C TRP A 218 -4.65 -5.69 -10.63
N GLY A 219 -3.74 -6.66 -10.62
CA GLY A 219 -3.78 -7.73 -9.64
C GLY A 219 -2.41 -8.09 -9.10
N THR A 220 -2.42 -8.61 -7.87
CA THR A 220 -1.26 -9.21 -7.18
C THR A 220 -1.78 -10.23 -6.16
N VAL A 221 -0.86 -10.82 -5.39
CA VAL A 221 -1.20 -11.81 -4.36
C VAL A 221 -0.67 -11.35 -3.01
N ALA A 222 -1.54 -11.33 -2.00
CA ALA A 222 -1.15 -11.17 -0.60
C ALA A 222 -0.88 -12.52 0.05
N HIS A 223 0.13 -12.57 0.90
CA HIS A 223 0.49 -13.72 1.73
C HIS A 223 0.23 -13.36 3.19
N PHE A 224 -0.51 -14.21 3.88
CA PHE A 224 -0.86 -14.04 5.28
C PHE A 224 -0.23 -15.17 6.11
N GLY A 225 0.68 -14.81 7.00
CA GLY A 225 1.34 -15.75 7.92
C GLY A 225 0.60 -15.95 9.23
N SER A 226 -0.46 -15.18 9.49
CA SER A 226 -1.23 -15.20 10.73
C SER A 226 -2.71 -14.97 10.46
N THR A 227 -3.53 -15.32 11.45
CA THR A 227 -4.98 -15.09 11.45
C THR A 227 -5.34 -13.81 12.21
N GLY A 228 -6.57 -13.31 12.05
CA GLY A 228 -7.07 -12.12 12.71
C GLY A 228 -7.20 -10.92 11.78
N ASP A 229 -7.37 -9.72 12.32
CA ASP A 229 -7.53 -8.50 11.54
C ASP A 229 -6.21 -8.10 10.89
N HIS A 230 -6.29 -7.75 9.61
CA HIS A 230 -5.20 -7.25 8.80
C HIS A 230 -5.69 -6.09 7.95
N ASP A 231 -4.84 -5.12 7.73
CA ASP A 231 -5.06 -4.11 6.70
C ASP A 231 -4.20 -4.40 5.48
N LEU A 232 -4.74 -4.11 4.32
CA LEU A 232 -4.05 -4.15 3.04
C LEU A 232 -3.85 -2.72 2.57
N TYR A 233 -2.62 -2.36 2.24
CA TYR A 233 -2.26 -1.04 1.74
C TYR A 233 -1.64 -1.14 0.35
N ILE A 234 -2.20 -0.42 -0.61
CA ILE A 234 -1.51 -0.10 -1.86
C ILE A 234 -0.77 1.21 -1.63
N VAL A 235 0.53 1.20 -1.86
CA VAL A 235 1.40 2.35 -1.64
C VAL A 235 2.28 2.62 -2.86
N THR A 236 2.59 3.89 -3.11
CA THR A 236 3.69 4.31 -3.99
C THR A 236 4.88 4.73 -3.15
N ALA A 237 6.08 4.40 -3.61
CA ALA A 237 7.33 4.64 -2.89
C ALA A 237 8.19 5.68 -3.62
N ASP A 238 8.69 6.66 -2.88
CA ASP A 238 9.83 7.46 -3.32
C ASP A 238 11.15 6.68 -3.14
N ASP A 239 12.29 7.32 -3.38
CA ASP A 239 13.61 6.67 -3.25
C ASP A 239 13.88 6.09 -1.86
N LEU A 240 13.39 6.76 -0.80
CA LEU A 240 13.56 6.30 0.57
C LEU A 240 12.67 5.08 0.84
N GLY A 241 11.40 5.15 0.43
CA GLY A 241 10.45 4.05 0.60
C GLY A 241 10.86 2.81 -0.19
N ASP A 242 11.33 2.99 -1.43
CA ASP A 242 11.84 1.90 -2.26
C ASP A 242 13.11 1.26 -1.67
N ALA A 243 14.04 2.07 -1.14
CA ALA A 243 15.23 1.56 -0.45
C ALA A 243 14.84 0.74 0.79
N LEU A 244 13.84 1.19 1.57
CA LEU A 244 13.32 0.46 2.73
C LEU A 244 12.75 -0.90 2.32
N ILE A 245 11.90 -0.95 1.28
CA ILE A 245 11.29 -2.19 0.80
C ILE A 245 12.34 -3.16 0.26
N ARG A 246 13.33 -2.67 -0.48
CA ARG A 246 14.44 -3.50 -0.99
C ARG A 246 15.29 -4.07 0.16
N TYR A 247 15.60 -3.24 1.16
CA TYR A 247 16.32 -3.72 2.35
C TYR A 247 15.53 -4.81 3.07
N TYR A 248 14.24 -4.62 3.31
CA TYR A 248 13.37 -5.62 3.91
C TYR A 248 13.38 -6.94 3.12
N ARG A 249 13.22 -6.88 1.79
CA ARG A 249 13.27 -8.06 0.91
C ARG A 249 14.59 -8.81 1.04
N LYS A 250 15.70 -8.07 1.14
CA LYS A 250 17.03 -8.67 1.33
C LYS A 250 17.15 -9.38 2.68
N VAL A 251 16.62 -8.78 3.75
CA VAL A 251 16.58 -9.40 5.09
C VAL A 251 15.77 -10.70 5.06
N VAL A 252 14.60 -10.69 4.42
CA VAL A 252 13.76 -11.89 4.27
C VAL A 252 14.50 -13.00 3.51
N GLU A 253 15.13 -12.66 2.38
CA GLU A 253 15.92 -13.59 1.58
C GLU A 253 17.03 -14.25 2.42
N MET A 254 17.75 -13.45 3.21
CA MET A 254 18.80 -13.93 4.11
C MET A 254 18.25 -14.86 5.21
N ASN A 255 17.12 -14.50 5.82
CA ASN A 255 16.49 -15.32 6.88
C ASN A 255 16.01 -16.66 6.33
N VAL A 256 15.31 -16.66 5.19
CA VAL A 256 14.87 -17.90 4.52
C VAL A 256 16.05 -18.78 4.16
N GLY A 257 17.10 -18.21 3.57
CA GLY A 257 18.31 -18.96 3.21
C GLY A 257 19.03 -19.56 4.43
N ARG A 258 19.09 -18.81 5.56
CA ARG A 258 19.67 -19.29 6.82
C ARG A 258 18.86 -20.45 7.39
N ARG A 259 17.54 -20.32 7.46
CA ARG A 259 16.65 -21.38 7.97
C ARG A 259 16.76 -22.65 7.14
N GLN A 260 16.82 -22.52 5.81
CA GLN A 260 16.98 -23.68 4.92
C GLN A 260 18.30 -24.43 5.16
N LYS A 261 19.42 -23.71 5.36
CA LYS A 261 20.71 -24.29 5.67
C LYS A 261 20.78 -24.99 7.05
N LEU A 262 19.93 -24.59 7.98
CA LEU A 262 19.88 -25.11 9.34
C LEU A 262 18.82 -26.20 9.53
N ARG A 263 17.93 -26.42 8.56
CA ARG A 263 16.81 -27.34 8.64
C ARG A 263 17.27 -28.78 9.00
N ASP A 264 18.38 -29.20 8.45
CA ASP A 264 18.93 -30.54 8.70
C ASP A 264 19.80 -30.65 9.96
N LYS A 265 20.07 -29.50 10.60
CA LYS A 265 20.98 -29.42 11.77
C LYS A 265 20.28 -29.16 13.09
N LEU A 266 19.05 -28.67 13.04
CA LEU A 266 18.26 -28.30 14.22
C LEU A 266 16.91 -29.01 14.18
N THR A 267 16.57 -29.65 15.29
CA THR A 267 15.27 -30.33 15.50
C THR A 267 14.14 -29.32 15.73
N ASP A 268 14.47 -28.18 16.32
CA ASP A 268 13.51 -27.06 16.54
C ASP A 268 14.02 -25.80 15.87
N LEU A 269 13.29 -25.33 14.85
CA LEU A 269 13.58 -24.11 14.12
C LEU A 269 12.91 -22.87 14.73
N SER A 270 12.03 -23.03 15.72
CA SER A 270 11.29 -21.92 16.34
C SER A 270 12.24 -20.91 17.01
N ILE A 271 13.38 -21.37 17.50
CA ILE A 271 14.43 -20.57 18.12
C ILE A 271 15.06 -19.54 17.16
N LEU A 272 14.91 -19.72 15.85
CA LEU A 272 15.47 -18.80 14.84
C LEU A 272 14.62 -17.56 14.60
N GLY A 273 13.46 -17.42 15.26
CA GLY A 273 12.49 -16.36 14.99
C GLY A 273 11.78 -16.55 13.63
N GLY A 274 10.96 -15.60 13.26
CA GLY A 274 10.23 -15.63 11.98
C GLY A 274 11.10 -15.28 10.78
N ASP A 275 10.84 -15.90 9.63
CA ASP A 275 11.49 -15.54 8.36
C ASP A 275 11.07 -14.14 7.86
N TYR A 276 9.89 -13.69 8.29
CA TYR A 276 9.26 -12.45 7.88
C TYR A 276 9.04 -11.55 9.10
N PRO A 277 10.06 -10.77 9.56
CA PRO A 277 10.00 -10.01 10.80
C PRO A 277 9.02 -8.83 10.75
N GLY A 278 8.65 -8.36 9.54
CA GLY A 278 7.89 -7.12 9.36
C GLY A 278 8.74 -5.87 9.59
N ILE A 279 8.20 -4.74 9.20
CA ILE A 279 8.77 -3.41 9.49
C ILE A 279 7.97 -2.81 10.65
N GLU A 280 8.57 -2.70 11.82
CA GLU A 280 7.94 -2.15 13.02
C GLU A 280 8.04 -0.63 13.03
N MET A 281 6.91 0.07 12.89
CA MET A 281 6.84 1.52 12.88
C MET A 281 5.49 2.04 13.36
N ASN A 282 5.51 3.18 14.02
CA ASN A 282 4.30 3.95 14.34
C ASN A 282 3.86 4.74 13.11
N GLY A 283 2.86 4.24 12.40
CA GLY A 283 2.34 4.82 11.16
C GLY A 283 3.02 4.30 9.90
N LEU A 284 2.56 4.78 8.75
CA LEU A 284 3.12 4.39 7.46
C LEU A 284 4.59 4.83 7.35
N PRO A 285 5.52 3.95 6.92
CA PRO A 285 6.93 4.30 6.77
C PRO A 285 7.15 5.54 5.89
N LYS A 286 8.10 6.39 6.29
CA LYS A 286 8.50 7.56 5.48
C LYS A 286 8.93 7.11 4.07
N GLY A 287 8.58 7.91 3.08
CA GLY A 287 8.84 7.59 1.68
C GLY A 287 7.78 6.69 1.04
N LEU A 288 6.75 6.29 1.78
CA LEU A 288 5.59 5.58 1.25
C LEU A 288 4.35 6.48 1.31
N ARG A 289 3.63 6.57 0.20
CA ARG A 289 2.36 7.28 0.07
C ARG A 289 1.24 6.26 -0.05
N LEU A 290 0.23 6.38 0.82
CA LEU A 290 -0.97 5.54 0.76
C LEU A 290 -1.82 5.91 -0.45
N GLU A 291 -2.16 4.92 -1.27
CA GLU A 291 -3.03 5.08 -2.45
C GLU A 291 -4.42 4.46 -2.23
N ALA A 292 -4.48 3.31 -1.57
CA ALA A 292 -5.72 2.63 -1.21
C ALA A 292 -5.53 1.71 -0.02
N SER A 293 -6.60 1.46 0.74
CA SER A 293 -6.60 0.49 1.84
C SER A 293 -7.93 -0.21 1.98
N VAL A 294 -7.90 -1.43 2.49
CA VAL A 294 -9.05 -2.19 2.98
C VAL A 294 -8.64 -3.00 4.21
N SER A 295 -9.58 -3.17 5.13
CA SER A 295 -9.42 -4.04 6.29
C SER A 295 -10.07 -5.39 6.03
N VAL A 296 -9.40 -6.48 6.41
CA VAL A 296 -9.89 -7.85 6.21
C VAL A 296 -9.66 -8.69 7.45
N PHE A 297 -10.45 -9.74 7.60
CA PHE A 297 -10.24 -10.73 8.63
C PHE A 297 -9.74 -12.04 8.03
N VAL A 298 -8.52 -12.42 8.37
CA VAL A 298 -7.95 -13.72 8.00
C VAL A 298 -8.44 -14.77 8.99
N ALA A 299 -9.41 -15.57 8.56
CA ALA A 299 -10.03 -16.57 9.41
C ALA A 299 -9.08 -17.74 9.69
N PRO A 300 -9.01 -18.24 10.93
CA PRO A 300 -8.43 -19.55 11.20
C PRO A 300 -9.29 -20.64 10.55
N LYS A 301 -8.72 -21.82 10.33
CA LYS A 301 -9.54 -22.98 10.01
C LYS A 301 -10.31 -23.38 11.26
N VAL A 302 -11.63 -23.16 11.21
CA VAL A 302 -12.57 -23.51 12.28
C VAL A 302 -13.51 -24.58 11.76
N THR A 303 -13.60 -25.67 12.49
CA THR A 303 -14.53 -26.77 12.16
C THR A 303 -15.41 -27.02 13.37
N VAL A 304 -16.72 -26.92 13.18
CA VAL A 304 -17.68 -27.39 14.19
C VAL A 304 -17.83 -28.89 14.01
N ILE A 305 -17.18 -29.67 14.88
CA ILE A 305 -17.11 -31.14 14.77
C ILE A 305 -18.43 -31.77 15.15
N ALA A 306 -19.06 -31.26 16.20
CA ALA A 306 -20.33 -31.76 16.71
C ALA A 306 -21.15 -30.63 17.37
N THR A 307 -22.44 -30.82 17.36
CA THR A 307 -23.40 -29.97 18.08
C THR A 307 -24.46 -30.84 18.73
N SER A 308 -24.92 -30.42 19.90
CA SER A 308 -26.04 -31.05 20.59
C SER A 308 -26.90 -30.00 21.27
N ALA A 309 -28.12 -30.36 21.58
CA ALA A 309 -29.03 -29.50 22.35
C ALA A 309 -29.73 -30.31 23.44
N GLU A 310 -29.88 -29.74 24.61
CA GLU A 310 -30.58 -30.33 25.75
C GLU A 310 -31.49 -29.29 26.43
N PRO A 311 -32.75 -29.67 26.71
CA PRO A 311 -33.42 -30.91 26.33
C PRO A 311 -33.70 -30.96 24.81
N LYS A 312 -33.81 -32.17 24.21
CA LYS A 312 -34.17 -32.35 22.81
C LYS A 312 -35.65 -32.00 22.53
N THR A 313 -36.49 -32.14 23.53
CA THR A 313 -37.90 -31.73 23.49
C THR A 313 -38.07 -30.53 24.41
N VAL A 314 -38.57 -29.42 23.88
CA VAL A 314 -38.65 -28.16 24.57
C VAL A 314 -39.98 -27.45 24.31
N SER A 315 -40.60 -26.89 25.38
CA SER A 315 -41.83 -26.11 25.24
C SER A 315 -41.55 -24.70 24.75
N ARG A 316 -42.53 -24.08 24.11
CA ARG A 316 -42.51 -22.66 23.75
C ARG A 316 -42.19 -21.76 24.95
N GLY A 317 -41.36 -20.76 24.77
CA GLY A 317 -40.92 -19.87 25.82
C GLY A 317 -39.87 -20.46 26.78
N LYS A 318 -39.52 -21.73 26.62
CA LYS A 318 -38.44 -22.37 27.42
C LYS A 318 -37.12 -22.37 26.67
N THR A 319 -36.05 -22.56 27.44
CA THR A 319 -34.66 -22.48 26.97
C THR A 319 -34.04 -23.87 26.88
N LEU A 320 -33.32 -24.14 25.83
CA LEU A 320 -32.41 -25.28 25.71
C LEU A 320 -30.95 -24.80 25.70
N LYS A 321 -30.07 -25.66 26.13
CA LYS A 321 -28.62 -25.43 26.10
C LYS A 321 -28.03 -26.09 24.86
N ILE A 322 -27.33 -25.30 24.01
CA ILE A 322 -26.62 -25.80 22.84
C ILE A 322 -25.16 -25.98 23.18
N THR A 323 -24.62 -27.13 22.89
CA THR A 323 -23.21 -27.45 23.00
C THR A 323 -22.58 -27.49 21.61
N TYR A 324 -21.42 -26.83 21.46
CA TYR A 324 -20.61 -26.80 20.27
C TYR A 324 -19.27 -27.45 20.60
N VAL A 325 -18.86 -28.45 19.83
CA VAL A 325 -17.51 -28.97 19.84
C VAL A 325 -16.78 -28.40 18.63
N ILE A 326 -15.82 -27.51 18.89
CA ILE A 326 -15.14 -26.74 17.85
C ILE A 326 -13.65 -27.07 17.86
N GLU A 327 -13.12 -27.38 16.69
CA GLU A 327 -11.67 -27.46 16.45
C GLU A 327 -11.18 -26.21 15.72
N CYS A 328 -10.14 -25.57 16.26
CA CYS A 328 -9.58 -24.36 15.70
C CYS A 328 -8.06 -24.51 15.46
N SER A 329 -7.58 -24.06 14.31
CA SER A 329 -6.14 -24.17 13.94
C SER A 329 -5.24 -23.18 14.67
N ALA A 330 -5.79 -22.10 15.24
CA ALA A 330 -5.05 -21.05 15.92
C ALA A 330 -5.88 -20.42 17.05
N ASN A 331 -5.24 -19.75 18.01
CA ASN A 331 -5.93 -18.86 18.92
C ASN A 331 -6.48 -17.64 18.18
N VAL A 332 -7.67 -17.19 18.54
CA VAL A 332 -8.32 -16.02 17.96
C VAL A 332 -8.59 -15.04 19.09
N SER A 333 -7.95 -13.89 19.04
CA SER A 333 -8.09 -12.82 20.05
C SER A 333 -9.38 -12.01 19.90
N GLU A 334 -9.95 -12.02 18.69
CA GLU A 334 -11.16 -11.27 18.37
C GLU A 334 -12.40 -11.94 18.98
N LYS A 335 -13.44 -11.12 19.23
CA LYS A 335 -14.71 -11.61 19.70
C LYS A 335 -15.40 -12.42 18.61
N ILE A 336 -15.72 -13.66 18.92
CA ILE A 336 -16.46 -14.60 18.06
C ILE A 336 -17.80 -14.90 18.72
N TRP A 337 -18.85 -15.00 17.94
CA TRP A 337 -20.20 -15.29 18.41
C TRP A 337 -20.66 -16.69 18.02
N LEU A 338 -21.29 -17.38 18.95
CA LEU A 338 -22.03 -18.61 18.70
C LEU A 338 -23.48 -18.24 18.41
N GLY A 339 -23.95 -18.50 17.20
CA GLY A 339 -25.32 -18.28 16.76
C GLY A 339 -26.09 -19.57 16.55
N ALA A 340 -27.42 -19.51 16.73
CA ALA A 340 -28.30 -20.58 16.38
C ALA A 340 -29.63 -20.05 15.84
N SER A 341 -30.22 -20.77 14.88
CA SER A 341 -31.49 -20.42 14.28
C SER A 341 -32.15 -21.65 13.65
N PHE A 342 -33.46 -21.63 13.45
CA PHE A 342 -34.15 -22.56 12.58
C PHE A 342 -35.13 -21.82 11.68
N GLN A 343 -35.41 -22.40 10.53
CA GLN A 343 -36.38 -21.88 9.57
C GLN A 343 -37.62 -22.77 9.60
N ASP A 344 -38.78 -22.17 9.75
CA ASP A 344 -40.04 -22.91 9.73
C ASP A 344 -40.50 -23.24 8.28
N ARG A 345 -41.59 -23.96 8.17
CA ARG A 345 -42.17 -24.38 6.86
C ARG A 345 -42.64 -23.22 6.00
N THR A 346 -42.84 -22.04 6.60
CA THR A 346 -43.21 -20.80 5.86
C THR A 346 -41.98 -20.01 5.36
N GLY A 347 -40.78 -20.46 5.72
CA GLY A 347 -39.54 -19.77 5.41
C GLY A 347 -39.16 -18.71 6.45
N ARG A 348 -39.96 -18.50 7.50
CA ARG A 348 -39.62 -17.54 8.57
C ARG A 348 -38.47 -18.05 9.41
N LEU A 349 -37.48 -17.17 9.64
CA LEU A 349 -36.32 -17.48 10.45
C LEU A 349 -36.60 -17.18 11.93
N HIS A 350 -36.46 -18.20 12.77
CA HIS A 350 -36.52 -18.09 14.22
C HIS A 350 -35.13 -18.08 14.81
N HIS A 351 -34.72 -16.95 15.40
CA HIS A 351 -33.43 -16.76 16.01
C HIS A 351 -33.57 -15.91 17.27
N ASN A 352 -32.58 -15.99 18.16
CA ASN A 352 -32.50 -15.12 19.34
C ASN A 352 -31.10 -14.49 19.38
N LEU A 353 -30.97 -13.34 18.73
CA LEU A 353 -29.68 -12.62 18.61
C LEU A 353 -29.19 -12.09 19.94
N THR A 354 -30.09 -11.78 20.88
CA THR A 354 -29.72 -11.28 22.21
C THR A 354 -29.05 -12.35 23.07
N GLN A 355 -29.20 -13.62 22.70
CA GLN A 355 -28.57 -14.77 23.36
C GLN A 355 -27.34 -15.29 22.62
N ASP A 356 -26.92 -14.63 21.53
CA ASP A 356 -25.69 -14.98 20.85
C ASP A 356 -24.51 -14.78 21.81
N LYS A 357 -23.76 -15.85 22.06
CA LYS A 357 -22.71 -15.86 23.07
C LYS A 357 -21.35 -15.52 22.47
N VAL A 358 -20.70 -14.52 23.08
CA VAL A 358 -19.32 -14.17 22.76
C VAL A 358 -18.37 -15.19 23.38
N ILE A 359 -17.44 -15.68 22.59
CA ILE A 359 -16.38 -16.60 23.01
C ILE A 359 -15.01 -16.15 22.48
N ALA A 360 -13.95 -16.62 23.12
CA ALA A 360 -12.61 -16.64 22.56
C ALA A 360 -12.33 -18.06 22.02
N LEU A 361 -11.99 -18.17 20.73
CA LEU A 361 -11.59 -19.46 20.16
C LEU A 361 -10.14 -19.75 20.51
N THR A 362 -9.88 -20.88 21.14
CA THR A 362 -8.55 -21.36 21.44
C THR A 362 -8.13 -22.47 20.49
N LYS A 363 -6.84 -22.56 20.21
CA LYS A 363 -6.25 -23.60 19.36
C LYS A 363 -6.59 -25.01 19.92
N GLY A 364 -6.93 -25.92 19.04
CA GLY A 364 -7.27 -27.30 19.37
C GLY A 364 -8.78 -27.51 19.44
N LYS A 365 -9.18 -28.63 20.05
CA LYS A 365 -10.57 -29.07 20.20
C LYS A 365 -11.10 -28.59 21.53
N ASN A 366 -12.16 -27.76 21.51
CA ASN A 366 -12.76 -27.16 22.68
C ASN A 366 -14.29 -27.24 22.64
N GLU A 367 -14.90 -27.21 23.84
CA GLU A 367 -16.34 -27.24 24.01
C GLU A 367 -16.85 -25.87 24.45
N TYR A 368 -17.92 -25.41 23.81
CA TYR A 368 -18.57 -24.15 24.11
C TYR A 368 -20.07 -24.32 24.21
N HIS A 369 -20.72 -23.47 25.01
CA HIS A 369 -22.15 -23.56 25.25
C HIS A 369 -22.83 -22.22 25.04
N ARG A 370 -24.08 -22.26 24.56
CA ARG A 370 -24.98 -21.11 24.56
C ARG A 370 -26.38 -21.55 24.91
N ASP A 371 -27.19 -20.63 25.43
CA ASP A 371 -28.61 -20.82 25.63
C ASP A 371 -29.38 -20.40 24.39
N PHE A 372 -30.53 -21.05 24.14
CA PHE A 372 -31.43 -20.71 23.06
C PHE A 372 -32.87 -20.84 23.54
N THR A 373 -33.58 -19.71 23.71
CA THR A 373 -34.96 -19.66 24.14
C THR A 373 -35.87 -19.80 22.92
N ILE A 374 -36.77 -20.78 22.94
CA ILE A 374 -37.78 -21.00 21.90
C ILE A 374 -38.80 -19.86 21.95
N ALA A 375 -39.02 -19.18 20.85
CA ALA A 375 -40.04 -18.13 20.76
C ALA A 375 -41.43 -18.65 21.09
N ARG A 376 -42.26 -17.83 21.71
CA ARG A 376 -43.66 -18.23 22.08
C ARG A 376 -44.56 -18.51 20.87
N ASP A 377 -44.21 -17.94 19.74
CA ASP A 377 -44.90 -18.13 18.44
C ASP A 377 -44.21 -19.17 17.54
N ALA A 378 -43.20 -19.88 18.03
CA ALA A 378 -42.49 -20.90 17.28
C ALA A 378 -43.47 -22.05 16.87
N PRO A 379 -43.32 -22.63 15.66
CA PRO A 379 -44.16 -23.75 15.23
C PRO A 379 -43.90 -25.00 16.08
N ILE A 380 -44.98 -25.72 16.44
CA ILE A 380 -44.88 -27.00 17.14
C ILE A 380 -44.44 -28.09 16.16
N GLY A 381 -43.66 -29.05 16.64
CA GLY A 381 -43.19 -30.23 15.91
C GLY A 381 -41.68 -30.29 15.77
N GLU A 382 -41.23 -31.21 14.94
CA GLU A 382 -39.82 -31.42 14.67
C GLU A 382 -39.22 -30.26 13.87
N GLN A 383 -38.09 -29.73 14.35
CA GLN A 383 -37.33 -28.64 13.74
C GLN A 383 -35.86 -29.03 13.62
N LYS A 384 -35.17 -28.40 12.66
CA LYS A 384 -33.71 -28.52 12.52
C LYS A 384 -33.07 -27.20 12.94
N LEU A 385 -32.40 -27.20 14.09
CA LEU A 385 -31.69 -26.05 14.60
C LEU A 385 -30.31 -25.97 13.94
N GLY A 386 -30.11 -24.97 13.11
CA GLY A 386 -28.80 -24.65 12.50
C GLY A 386 -27.91 -23.91 13.50
N THR A 387 -26.62 -24.17 13.48
CA THR A 387 -25.65 -23.59 14.37
C THR A 387 -24.53 -22.92 13.56
N ASN A 388 -24.11 -21.73 13.99
CA ASN A 388 -23.14 -20.94 13.27
C ASN A 388 -22.11 -20.34 14.23
N VAL A 389 -20.92 -20.14 13.71
CA VAL A 389 -19.84 -19.39 14.35
C VAL A 389 -19.59 -18.13 13.53
N TRP A 390 -19.70 -16.96 14.16
CA TRP A 390 -19.69 -15.67 13.50
C TRP A 390 -18.53 -14.80 13.97
N ARG A 391 -18.04 -13.93 13.09
CA ARG A 391 -17.25 -12.75 13.45
C ARG A 391 -18.16 -11.53 13.50
N GLY A 392 -18.17 -10.80 14.64
CA GLY A 392 -19.08 -9.67 14.86
C GLY A 392 -20.51 -10.09 15.22
N ALA A 393 -21.26 -9.19 15.82
CA ALA A 393 -22.66 -9.44 16.17
C ALA A 393 -23.52 -9.58 14.89
N VAL A 394 -24.41 -10.57 14.88
CA VAL A 394 -25.32 -10.84 13.74
C VAL A 394 -26.25 -9.65 13.44
N ALA A 395 -26.50 -8.79 14.45
CA ALA A 395 -27.31 -7.57 14.29
C ALA A 395 -26.65 -6.49 13.44
N ASP A 396 -25.34 -6.53 13.23
CA ASP A 396 -24.65 -5.61 12.34
C ASP A 396 -24.97 -6.00 10.89
N SER A 397 -25.66 -5.11 10.18
CA SER A 397 -26.18 -5.31 8.82
C SER A 397 -25.10 -5.57 7.75
N ASN A 398 -23.84 -5.44 8.07
CA ASN A 398 -22.69 -5.83 7.23
C ASN A 398 -22.45 -7.34 7.32
N LYS A 399 -23.21 -7.98 6.56
CA LYS A 399 -23.44 -9.39 6.38
C LYS A 399 -22.21 -10.28 6.26
N SER A 400 -22.44 -11.47 6.80
CA SER A 400 -21.82 -12.75 6.48
C SER A 400 -20.37 -12.86 6.86
N LYS A 401 -20.16 -12.71 8.13
CA LYS A 401 -18.89 -13.08 8.73
C LYS A 401 -19.01 -14.46 9.38
N ILE A 402 -19.74 -15.41 8.69
CA ILE A 402 -19.79 -16.81 9.12
C ILE A 402 -18.40 -17.38 8.98
N VAL A 403 -17.82 -17.77 10.09
CA VAL A 403 -16.51 -18.42 10.15
C VAL A 403 -16.67 -19.93 9.94
N ALA A 404 -17.69 -20.53 10.54
CA ALA A 404 -18.02 -21.94 10.38
C ALA A 404 -19.52 -22.20 10.60
N VAL A 405 -19.99 -23.31 10.04
CA VAL A 405 -21.35 -23.82 10.22
C VAL A 405 -21.27 -25.21 10.84
N GLY A 406 -22.08 -25.44 11.87
CA GLY A 406 -22.17 -26.75 12.51
C GLY A 406 -23.23 -27.65 11.88
N PRO A 407 -23.19 -28.95 12.19
CA PRO A 407 -24.24 -29.85 11.80
C PRO A 407 -25.57 -29.43 12.43
N PRO A 408 -26.70 -29.57 11.71
CA PRO A 408 -28.01 -29.23 12.24
C PRO A 408 -28.43 -30.18 13.36
N ILE A 409 -29.05 -29.62 14.39
CA ILE A 409 -29.54 -30.40 15.55
C ILE A 409 -31.05 -30.63 15.44
N PRO A 410 -31.55 -31.88 15.43
CA PRO A 410 -32.97 -32.16 15.52
C PRO A 410 -33.49 -31.82 16.92
N ILE A 411 -34.56 -31.03 16.99
CA ILE A 411 -35.27 -30.68 18.23
C ILE A 411 -36.77 -30.83 18.01
N SER A 412 -37.50 -31.14 19.08
CA SER A 412 -38.97 -31.19 19.07
C SER A 412 -39.53 -30.05 19.90
N ILE A 413 -40.39 -29.20 19.29
CA ILE A 413 -41.04 -28.08 19.98
C ILE A 413 -42.47 -28.53 20.33
N VAL A 414 -42.81 -28.40 21.61
CA VAL A 414 -44.13 -28.72 22.15
C VAL A 414 -44.85 -27.47 22.67
N GLY A 415 -46.15 -27.57 22.89
CA GLY A 415 -47.01 -26.46 23.30
C GLY A 415 -46.75 -25.94 24.71
#